data_92a9effd15c3d3771338e77cf082deb2
#
_entry.id   92a9effd15c3d3771338e77cf082deb2
#
_cell.length_a   1.000
_cell.length_b   1.000
_cell.length_c   1.000
_cell.angle_alpha   90.00
_cell.angle_beta   90.00
_cell.angle_gamma   90.00
#
_symmetry.space_group_name_H-M   'P 1'
#
loop_
_entity.id
_entity.type
_entity.pdbx_description
1 polymer ?
#
loop_
_entity_poly.entity_id
_entity_poly.type
_entity_poly.pdbx_seq_one_letter_code
_entity_poly.pdbx_strand_id
1 'polypeptide(L)'
;CSLPMLSSGEFEKAKKRSHKIIKTLSKRLNEVENIVSTSTSCSLTLRKKYSEYLDFIDEETLKVAKSVKDVCEYILDNHIDFVEKNLHEINFRKVFYHGPCQLKSHSMGYPALEIMRLIPGIEIILSEAECCGIGGTYGYSIDKSHISNSIKTNLLLLLKLDLLAYD
;
A
#
# COMPACT_ATOMS: atom_id res chain seq x y z
N CYS A 1 1.01 -8.90 -8.99
CA CYS A 1 -0.46 -8.93 -8.98
C CYS A 1 -1.03 -8.51 -10.34
N SER A 2 -2.33 -8.73 -10.56
CA SER A 2 -3.01 -8.37 -11.83
C SER A 2 -3.66 -6.98 -11.78
N LEU A 3 -3.33 -6.14 -10.84
CA LEU A 3 -3.93 -4.81 -10.69
C LEU A 3 -3.86 -3.94 -11.96
N PRO A 4 -2.75 -3.87 -12.72
CA PRO A 4 -2.73 -3.08 -13.96
C PRO A 4 -3.78 -3.54 -14.98
N MET A 5 -4.01 -4.85 -15.09
CA MET A 5 -5.03 -5.40 -15.99
C MET A 5 -6.44 -5.06 -15.50
N LEU A 6 -6.68 -5.15 -14.18
CA LEU A 6 -7.96 -4.73 -13.57
C LEU A 6 -8.22 -3.24 -13.81
N SER A 7 -7.21 -2.39 -13.63
CA SER A 7 -7.33 -0.94 -13.83
C SER A 7 -7.56 -0.56 -15.29
N SER A 8 -7.14 -1.41 -16.24
CA SER A 8 -7.37 -1.20 -17.68
C SER A 8 -8.64 -1.88 -18.20
N GLY A 9 -9.45 -2.51 -17.34
CA GLY A 9 -10.66 -3.23 -17.73
C GLY A 9 -10.42 -4.56 -18.44
N GLU A 10 -9.18 -5.08 -18.42
CA GLU A 10 -8.82 -6.36 -19.05
C GLU A 10 -9.15 -7.54 -18.12
N PHE A 11 -10.41 -7.68 -17.73
CA PHE A 11 -10.85 -8.63 -16.69
C PHE A 11 -10.51 -10.08 -17.00
N GLU A 12 -10.67 -10.54 -18.24
CA GLU A 12 -10.36 -11.94 -18.61
C GLU A 12 -8.86 -12.25 -18.49
N LYS A 13 -8.01 -11.31 -18.90
CA LYS A 13 -6.55 -11.44 -18.71
C LYS A 13 -6.19 -11.41 -17.22
N ALA A 14 -6.83 -10.51 -16.46
CA ALA A 14 -6.66 -10.42 -15.02
C ALA A 14 -7.05 -11.74 -14.34
N LYS A 15 -8.22 -12.32 -14.66
CA LYS A 15 -8.67 -13.63 -14.17
C LYS A 15 -7.64 -14.72 -14.40
N LYS A 16 -7.24 -14.91 -15.65
CA LYS A 16 -6.26 -15.96 -16.04
C LYS A 16 -4.93 -15.82 -15.29
N ARG A 17 -4.45 -14.59 -15.11
CA ARG A 17 -3.22 -14.33 -14.38
C ARG A 17 -3.39 -14.52 -12.87
N SER A 18 -4.50 -14.07 -12.32
CA SER A 18 -4.80 -14.18 -10.89
C SER A 18 -4.91 -15.63 -10.45
N HIS A 19 -5.56 -16.50 -11.21
CA HIS A 19 -5.60 -17.95 -10.93
C HIS A 19 -4.20 -18.56 -10.81
N LYS A 20 -3.27 -18.21 -11.73
CA LYS A 20 -1.90 -18.70 -11.66
C LYS A 20 -1.19 -18.22 -10.38
N ILE A 21 -1.40 -16.96 -10.01
CA ILE A 21 -0.81 -16.36 -8.80
C ILE A 21 -1.35 -17.05 -7.56
N ILE A 22 -2.66 -17.17 -7.43
CA ILE A 22 -3.30 -17.84 -6.28
C ILE A 22 -2.80 -19.27 -6.14
N LYS A 23 -2.84 -20.05 -7.21
CA LYS A 23 -2.34 -21.43 -7.19
C LYS A 23 -0.87 -21.55 -6.78
N THR A 24 -0.03 -20.59 -7.19
CA THR A 24 1.37 -20.58 -6.79
C THR A 24 1.53 -20.24 -5.32
N LEU A 25 0.85 -19.20 -4.85
CA LEU A 25 0.92 -18.73 -3.47
C LEU A 25 0.29 -19.74 -2.49
N SER A 26 -0.86 -20.32 -2.85
CA SER A 26 -1.54 -21.35 -2.04
C SER A 26 -0.62 -22.55 -1.77
N LYS A 27 0.14 -22.99 -2.77
CA LYS A 27 1.12 -24.06 -2.59
C LYS A 27 2.24 -23.67 -1.60
N ARG A 28 2.71 -22.43 -1.66
CA ARG A 28 3.75 -21.95 -0.75
C ARG A 28 3.28 -21.84 0.70
N LEU A 29 2.00 -21.62 0.92
CA LEU A 29 1.41 -21.59 2.26
C LEU A 29 1.40 -22.96 2.99
N ASN A 30 1.90 -24.02 2.36
CA ASN A 30 2.22 -25.26 3.06
C ASN A 30 3.62 -25.23 3.73
N GLU A 31 4.46 -24.26 3.34
CA GLU A 31 5.84 -24.11 3.80
C GLU A 31 6.01 -22.86 4.69
N VAL A 32 5.12 -21.88 4.54
CA VAL A 32 5.19 -20.57 5.24
C VAL A 32 3.82 -20.15 5.73
N GLU A 33 3.76 -19.33 6.77
CA GLU A 33 2.51 -18.83 7.36
C GLU A 33 2.02 -17.54 6.69
N ASN A 34 2.95 -16.65 6.33
CA ASN A 34 2.63 -15.33 5.81
C ASN A 34 3.26 -15.07 4.45
N ILE A 35 2.54 -14.31 3.65
CA ILE A 35 3.00 -13.75 2.38
C ILE A 35 3.16 -12.25 2.58
N VAL A 36 4.38 -11.76 2.68
CA VAL A 36 4.66 -10.34 2.93
C VAL A 36 4.82 -9.59 1.62
N SER A 37 4.10 -8.49 1.46
CA SER A 37 4.17 -7.62 0.28
C SER A 37 4.75 -6.26 0.64
N THR A 38 5.76 -5.82 -0.11
CA THR A 38 6.35 -4.49 0.01
C THR A 38 5.57 -3.40 -0.75
N SER A 39 4.46 -3.79 -1.39
CA SER A 39 3.60 -2.86 -2.13
C SER A 39 2.17 -2.98 -1.65
N THR A 40 1.66 -1.90 -1.06
CA THR A 40 0.30 -1.79 -0.52
C THR A 40 -0.77 -2.10 -1.56
N SER A 41 -0.56 -1.73 -2.83
CA SER A 41 -1.50 -2.04 -3.90
C SER A 41 -1.50 -3.53 -4.27
N CYS A 42 -0.37 -4.22 -4.12
CA CYS A 42 -0.30 -5.67 -4.34
C CYS A 42 -0.96 -6.43 -3.19
N SER A 43 -0.68 -6.06 -1.93
CA SER A 43 -1.33 -6.67 -0.78
C SER A 43 -2.85 -6.47 -0.82
N LEU A 44 -3.33 -5.26 -1.13
CA LEU A 44 -4.76 -5.01 -1.28
C LEU A 44 -5.40 -5.86 -2.39
N THR A 45 -4.71 -6.01 -3.52
CA THR A 45 -5.23 -6.81 -4.64
C THR A 45 -5.39 -8.27 -4.25
N LEU A 46 -4.41 -8.85 -3.57
CA LEU A 46 -4.46 -10.24 -3.09
C LEU A 46 -5.48 -10.45 -1.96
N ARG A 47 -5.62 -9.47 -1.06
CA ARG A 47 -6.53 -9.58 0.10
C ARG A 47 -8.00 -9.37 -0.23
N LYS A 48 -8.30 -8.44 -1.16
CA LYS A 48 -9.69 -7.99 -1.40
C LYS A 48 -10.07 -8.01 -2.87
N LYS A 49 -9.26 -7.43 -3.77
CA LYS A 49 -9.71 -7.16 -5.14
C LYS A 49 -9.96 -8.41 -5.98
N TYR A 50 -9.33 -9.54 -5.68
CA TYR A 50 -9.62 -10.77 -6.39
C TYR A 50 -11.01 -11.30 -6.08
N SER A 51 -11.47 -11.21 -4.83
CA SER A 51 -12.86 -11.56 -4.48
C SER A 51 -13.86 -10.51 -4.95
N GLU A 52 -13.54 -9.22 -4.80
CA GLU A 52 -14.47 -8.12 -5.12
C GLU A 52 -14.68 -7.91 -6.63
N TYR A 53 -13.65 -8.11 -7.46
CA TYR A 53 -13.70 -7.78 -8.89
C TYR A 53 -13.63 -9.00 -9.82
N LEU A 54 -13.20 -10.15 -9.33
CA LEU A 54 -13.05 -11.36 -10.15
C LEU A 54 -13.90 -12.53 -9.65
N ASP A 55 -14.68 -12.34 -8.58
CA ASP A 55 -15.52 -13.35 -7.94
C ASP A 55 -14.73 -14.58 -7.47
N PHE A 56 -13.48 -14.39 -7.03
CA PHE A 56 -12.65 -15.46 -6.51
C PHE A 56 -12.95 -15.68 -5.03
N ILE A 57 -13.85 -16.62 -4.75
CA ILE A 57 -14.34 -16.96 -3.40
C ILE A 57 -14.01 -18.40 -2.99
N ASP A 58 -13.18 -19.08 -3.79
CA ASP A 58 -12.71 -20.43 -3.49
C ASP A 58 -11.76 -20.45 -2.27
N GLU A 59 -11.59 -21.64 -1.69
CA GLU A 59 -10.81 -21.85 -0.47
C GLU A 59 -9.34 -21.42 -0.63
N GLU A 60 -8.72 -21.70 -1.79
CA GLU A 60 -7.33 -21.31 -2.07
C GLU A 60 -7.18 -19.79 -2.06
N THR A 61 -8.11 -19.08 -2.69
CA THR A 61 -8.12 -17.62 -2.72
C THR A 61 -8.29 -17.03 -1.33
N LEU A 62 -9.23 -17.55 -0.55
CA LEU A 62 -9.48 -17.08 0.82
C LEU A 62 -8.29 -17.37 1.74
N LYS A 63 -7.65 -18.54 1.60
CA LYS A 63 -6.43 -18.90 2.32
C LYS A 63 -5.30 -17.91 2.02
N VAL A 64 -5.05 -17.60 0.74
CA VAL A 64 -4.05 -16.61 0.33
C VAL A 64 -4.40 -15.23 0.86
N ALA A 65 -5.64 -14.78 0.72
CA ALA A 65 -6.08 -13.47 1.18
C ALA A 65 -5.84 -13.24 2.68
N LYS A 66 -6.09 -14.27 3.51
CA LYS A 66 -5.85 -14.24 4.97
C LYS A 66 -4.36 -14.20 5.33
N SER A 67 -3.52 -14.83 4.53
CA SER A 67 -2.08 -14.96 4.80
C SER A 67 -1.26 -13.78 4.25
N VAL A 68 -1.84 -12.91 3.42
CA VAL A 68 -1.14 -11.74 2.88
C VAL A 68 -1.08 -10.62 3.92
N LYS A 69 0.11 -10.10 4.17
CA LYS A 69 0.41 -8.96 5.03
C LYS A 69 1.10 -7.85 4.23
N ASP A 70 0.81 -6.60 4.54
CA ASP A 70 1.70 -5.49 4.16
C ASP A 70 2.98 -5.58 4.99
N VAL A 71 4.12 -5.16 4.44
CA VAL A 71 5.41 -5.30 5.13
C VAL A 71 5.44 -4.55 6.46
N CYS A 72 4.88 -3.36 6.52
CA CYS A 72 4.85 -2.57 7.76
C CYS A 72 3.85 -3.17 8.76
N GLU A 73 2.71 -3.69 8.32
CA GLU A 73 1.79 -4.46 9.16
C GLU A 73 2.49 -5.69 9.75
N TYR A 74 3.22 -6.44 8.92
CA TYR A 74 3.95 -7.62 9.38
C TYR A 74 5.03 -7.30 10.41
N ILE A 75 5.75 -6.19 10.23
CA ILE A 75 6.77 -5.74 11.19
C ILE A 75 6.13 -5.35 12.53
N LEU A 76 5.03 -4.61 12.52
CA LEU A 76 4.31 -4.24 13.74
C LEU A 76 3.81 -5.47 14.49
N ASP A 77 3.23 -6.43 13.78
CA ASP A 77 2.63 -7.61 14.39
C ASP A 77 3.67 -8.57 14.98
N ASN A 78 4.88 -8.64 14.40
CA ASN A 78 5.81 -9.74 14.69
C ASN A 78 7.23 -9.30 15.12
N HIS A 79 7.61 -8.05 14.85
CA HIS A 79 9.01 -7.61 15.00
C HIS A 79 9.15 -6.23 15.64
N ILE A 80 8.13 -5.74 16.33
CA ILE A 80 8.15 -4.40 16.92
C ILE A 80 9.27 -4.27 17.97
N ASP A 81 9.45 -5.26 18.82
CA ASP A 81 10.51 -5.26 19.84
C ASP A 81 11.91 -5.19 19.22
N PHE A 82 12.11 -5.84 18.05
CA PHE A 82 13.38 -5.75 17.34
C PHE A 82 13.59 -4.36 16.78
N VAL A 83 12.55 -3.73 16.22
CA VAL A 83 12.60 -2.36 15.72
C VAL A 83 12.98 -1.41 16.85
N GLU A 84 12.26 -1.43 17.97
CA GLU A 84 12.50 -0.55 19.12
C GLU A 84 13.93 -0.65 19.66
N LYS A 85 14.47 -1.87 19.76
CA LYS A 85 15.84 -2.10 20.24
C LYS A 85 16.94 -1.61 19.29
N ASN A 86 16.64 -1.45 18.01
CA ASN A 86 17.61 -1.10 16.98
C ASN A 86 17.39 0.29 16.38
N LEU A 87 16.44 1.07 16.92
CA LEU A 87 16.25 2.46 16.51
C LEU A 87 17.38 3.33 17.04
N HIS A 88 17.84 4.22 16.17
CA HIS A 88 18.81 5.24 16.50
C HIS A 88 18.25 6.63 16.18
N GLU A 89 18.72 7.63 16.91
CA GLU A 89 18.39 9.00 16.60
C GLU A 89 18.87 9.36 15.18
N ILE A 90 18.01 10.01 14.43
CA ILE A 90 18.30 10.43 13.05
C ILE A 90 18.43 11.94 12.98
N ASN A 91 19.24 12.43 12.01
CA ASN A 91 19.46 13.87 11.83
C ASN A 91 18.24 14.60 11.24
N PHE A 92 17.24 13.88 10.73
CA PHE A 92 16.00 14.46 10.24
C PHE A 92 15.01 14.63 11.39
N ARG A 93 14.53 15.86 11.59
CA ARG A 93 13.56 16.16 12.64
C ARG A 93 12.13 16.12 12.15
N LYS A 94 11.89 16.45 10.87
CA LYS A 94 10.54 16.52 10.28
C LYS A 94 10.42 15.62 9.07
N VAL A 95 9.35 14.86 9.01
CA VAL A 95 8.99 13.97 7.89
C VAL A 95 7.55 14.22 7.50
N PHE A 96 7.33 14.53 6.23
CA PHE A 96 5.99 14.61 5.67
C PHE A 96 5.58 13.23 5.15
N TYR A 97 4.53 12.67 5.76
CA TYR A 97 4.01 11.35 5.39
C TYR A 97 2.71 11.47 4.60
N HIS A 98 2.70 10.98 3.37
CA HIS A 98 1.49 10.82 2.58
C HIS A 98 1.03 9.37 2.59
N GLY A 99 -0.12 9.12 3.24
CA GLY A 99 -0.73 7.78 3.27
C GLY A 99 -1.28 7.38 1.91
N PRO A 100 -0.80 6.27 1.30
CA PRO A 100 -1.28 5.83 -0.01
C PRO A 100 -2.78 5.54 -0.01
N CYS A 101 -3.50 5.93 -1.07
CA CYS A 101 -4.94 5.69 -1.17
C CYS A 101 -5.30 4.20 -1.07
N GLN A 102 -4.46 3.31 -1.60
CA GLN A 102 -4.63 1.86 -1.48
C GLN A 102 -4.51 1.38 -0.02
N LEU A 103 -3.71 2.05 0.80
CA LEU A 103 -3.58 1.75 2.22
C LEU A 103 -4.87 2.07 2.98
N LYS A 104 -5.50 3.20 2.68
CA LYS A 104 -6.81 3.58 3.25
C LYS A 104 -7.88 2.51 3.01
N SER A 105 -7.84 1.83 1.85
CA SER A 105 -8.76 0.75 1.49
C SER A 105 -8.51 -0.58 2.23
N HIS A 106 -7.35 -0.74 2.88
CA HIS A 106 -7.05 -1.92 3.69
C HIS A 106 -7.79 -1.94 5.03
N SER A 107 -8.15 -0.79 5.56
CA SER A 107 -8.75 -0.65 6.91
C SER A 107 -7.81 -1.08 8.05
N MET A 108 -6.49 -0.99 7.85
CA MET A 108 -5.45 -1.36 8.84
C MET A 108 -4.71 -0.14 9.42
N GLY A 109 -5.22 1.09 9.18
CA GLY A 109 -4.52 2.31 9.58
C GLY A 109 -3.28 2.60 8.75
N TYR A 110 -2.26 3.17 9.39
CA TYR A 110 -0.99 3.55 8.77
C TYR A 110 0.21 2.86 9.45
N PRO A 111 0.44 1.56 9.23
CA PRO A 111 1.50 0.81 9.93
C PRO A 111 2.89 1.44 9.79
N ALA A 112 3.23 2.00 8.63
CA ALA A 112 4.49 2.69 8.43
C ALA A 112 4.61 3.95 9.31
N LEU A 113 3.51 4.67 9.52
CA LEU A 113 3.46 5.84 10.40
C LEU A 113 3.69 5.44 11.86
N GLU A 114 3.10 4.34 12.31
CA GLU A 114 3.30 3.82 13.67
C GLU A 114 4.77 3.42 13.90
N ILE A 115 5.40 2.75 12.93
CA ILE A 115 6.83 2.42 13.01
C ILE A 115 7.70 3.69 13.05
N MET A 116 7.40 4.67 12.20
CA MET A 116 8.17 5.93 12.18
C MET A 116 8.05 6.71 13.49
N ARG A 117 6.91 6.67 14.16
CA ARG A 117 6.71 7.33 15.46
C ARG A 117 7.60 6.80 16.58
N LEU A 118 8.15 5.61 16.43
CA LEU A 118 9.09 5.03 17.37
C LEU A 118 10.49 5.64 17.26
N ILE A 119 10.81 6.33 16.15
CA ILE A 119 12.13 6.92 15.91
C ILE A 119 12.33 8.13 16.85
N PRO A 120 13.36 8.14 17.70
CA PRO A 120 13.57 9.23 18.64
C PRO A 120 13.77 10.58 17.92
N GLY A 121 13.08 11.63 18.39
CA GLY A 121 13.24 12.99 17.92
C GLY A 121 12.61 13.31 16.56
N ILE A 122 11.85 12.36 15.98
CA ILE A 122 11.14 12.60 14.72
C ILE A 122 9.82 13.33 14.95
N GLU A 123 9.55 14.33 14.15
CA GLU A 123 8.26 14.98 14.01
C GLU A 123 7.63 14.55 12.68
N ILE A 124 6.39 14.05 12.71
CA ILE A 124 5.72 13.54 11.52
C ILE A 124 4.50 14.40 11.21
N ILE A 125 4.50 14.99 10.02
CA ILE A 125 3.36 15.72 9.46
C ILE A 125 2.61 14.78 8.55
N LEU A 126 1.37 14.44 8.92
CA LEU A 126 0.51 13.59 8.10
C LEU A 126 -0.19 14.42 7.03
N SER A 127 -0.03 14.05 5.77
CA SER A 127 -0.71 14.70 4.65
C SER A 127 -2.23 14.55 4.73
N GLU A 128 -2.95 15.66 4.62
CA GLU A 128 -4.40 15.65 4.47
C GLU A 128 -4.87 15.32 3.04
N ALA A 129 -3.94 15.29 2.07
CA ALA A 129 -4.27 14.92 0.70
C ALA A 129 -4.77 13.48 0.60
N GLU A 130 -5.87 13.28 -0.10
CA GLU A 130 -6.46 11.94 -0.25
C GLU A 130 -5.75 11.11 -1.30
N CYS A 131 -5.23 11.74 -2.35
CA CYS A 131 -4.64 11.04 -3.50
C CYS A 131 -3.45 11.82 -4.09
N CYS A 132 -2.44 11.07 -4.53
CA CYS A 132 -1.30 11.62 -5.28
C CYS A 132 -1.58 11.86 -6.77
N GLY A 133 -2.76 11.49 -7.26
CA GLY A 133 -3.19 11.68 -8.64
C GLY A 133 -2.78 10.57 -9.61
N ILE A 134 -1.83 9.68 -9.25
CA ILE A 134 -1.28 8.70 -10.22
C ILE A 134 -2.29 7.62 -10.65
N GLY A 135 -3.19 7.20 -9.75
CA GLY A 135 -4.23 6.22 -10.05
C GLY A 135 -3.75 4.91 -10.68
N GLY A 136 -2.65 4.33 -10.18
CA GLY A 136 -2.01 3.18 -10.80
C GLY A 136 -1.35 3.53 -12.13
N THR A 137 -1.87 3.02 -13.26
CA THR A 137 -1.39 3.35 -14.61
C THR A 137 -2.12 4.54 -15.24
N TYR A 138 -3.20 5.01 -14.64
CA TYR A 138 -4.07 6.06 -15.18
C TYR A 138 -3.31 7.36 -15.48
N GLY A 139 -2.53 7.85 -14.53
CA GLY A 139 -1.81 9.11 -14.65
C GLY A 139 -0.63 9.10 -15.62
N TYR A 140 -0.23 7.92 -16.10
CA TYR A 140 0.79 7.79 -17.16
C TYR A 140 0.21 7.87 -18.57
N SER A 141 -1.10 7.83 -18.70
CA SER A 141 -1.79 7.98 -20.01
C SER A 141 -1.77 9.45 -20.43
N ILE A 142 -1.37 9.72 -21.68
CA ILE A 142 -1.23 11.09 -22.20
C ILE A 142 -2.55 11.85 -22.09
N ASP A 143 -3.66 11.21 -22.44
CA ASP A 143 -5.02 11.77 -22.42
C ASP A 143 -5.57 12.00 -20.99
N LYS A 144 -4.95 11.39 -19.95
CA LYS A 144 -5.35 11.50 -18.54
C LYS A 144 -4.37 12.31 -17.70
N SER A 145 -3.20 12.63 -18.25
CA SER A 145 -2.12 13.29 -17.52
C SER A 145 -2.53 14.64 -16.92
N HIS A 146 -3.39 15.41 -17.59
CA HIS A 146 -3.88 16.70 -17.11
C HIS A 146 -4.74 16.55 -15.85
N ILE A 147 -5.61 15.52 -15.77
CA ILE A 147 -6.41 15.21 -14.58
C ILE A 147 -5.51 14.77 -13.43
N SER A 148 -4.57 13.86 -13.72
CA SER A 148 -3.60 13.37 -12.75
C SER A 148 -2.77 14.52 -12.16
N ASN A 149 -2.30 15.44 -12.98
CA ASN A 149 -1.53 16.61 -12.53
C ASN A 149 -2.37 17.59 -11.70
N SER A 150 -3.65 17.80 -12.02
CA SER A 150 -4.54 18.62 -11.20
C SER A 150 -4.70 18.06 -9.79
N ILE A 151 -4.90 16.75 -9.66
CA ILE A 151 -4.99 16.09 -8.34
C ILE A 151 -3.66 16.19 -7.59
N LYS A 152 -2.54 15.94 -8.26
CA LYS A 152 -1.20 16.06 -7.70
C LYS A 152 -0.88 17.46 -7.19
N THR A 153 -1.39 18.50 -7.84
CA THR A 153 -1.16 19.90 -7.44
C THR A 153 -1.69 20.15 -6.03
N ASN A 154 -2.82 19.59 -5.65
CA ASN A 154 -3.36 19.71 -4.29
C ASN A 154 -2.40 19.12 -3.25
N LEU A 155 -1.85 17.93 -3.51
CA LEU A 155 -0.85 17.33 -2.63
C LEU A 155 0.39 18.22 -2.48
N LEU A 156 0.89 18.77 -3.59
CA LEU A 156 2.08 19.65 -3.56
C LEU A 156 1.82 20.99 -2.87
N LEU A 157 0.60 21.53 -2.98
CA LEU A 157 0.21 22.77 -2.26
C LEU A 157 0.17 22.52 -0.77
N LEU A 158 -0.45 21.43 -0.30
CA LEU A 158 -0.48 21.06 1.10
C LEU A 158 0.93 20.85 1.65
N LEU A 159 1.79 20.14 0.93
CA LEU A 159 3.18 19.95 1.31
C LEU A 159 3.93 21.30 1.47
N LYS A 160 3.72 22.26 0.56
CA LYS A 160 4.34 23.59 0.66
C LYS A 160 3.80 24.38 1.84
N LEU A 161 2.50 24.36 2.08
CA LEU A 161 1.88 25.07 3.20
C LEU A 161 2.38 24.51 4.54
N ASP A 162 2.44 23.20 4.67
CA ASP A 162 2.96 22.56 5.88
C ASP A 162 4.44 22.86 6.12
N LEU A 163 5.26 22.92 5.06
CA LEU A 163 6.67 23.29 5.20
C LEU A 163 6.86 24.78 5.58
N LEU A 164 6.05 25.69 5.04
CA LEU A 164 6.13 27.13 5.33
C LEU A 164 5.55 27.53 6.68
N ALA A 165 4.64 26.73 7.23
CA ALA A 165 4.02 26.99 8.53
C ALA A 165 4.97 26.71 9.72
N TYR A 166 6.13 26.14 9.47
CA TYR A 166 7.07 25.69 10.50
C TYR A 166 8.47 26.32 10.40
N ASP A 167 8.67 27.31 9.53
CA ASP A 167 9.82 28.22 9.51
C ASP A 167 9.53 29.46 10.39
#